data_f77ab664648d3bb6a591d97ced3e026f
#
_entry.id   f77ab664648d3bb6a591d97ced3e026f
#
_cell.length_a   1.000
_cell.length_b   1.000
_cell.length_c   1.000
_cell.angle_alpha   90.00
_cell.angle_beta   90.00
_cell.angle_gamma   90.00
#
_symmetry.space_group_name_H-M   'P 1'
#
loop_
_entity.id
_entity.type
_entity.pdbx_description
1 polymer ?
#
loop_
_entity_poly.entity_id
_entity_poly.type
_entity_poly.pdbx_seq_one_letter_code
_entity_poly.pdbx_strand_id
1 'polypeptide(L)'
;MTYAAQYDEHGPLGPADKKTIRTVIAASAVGTMIEWYDFYIFGSLATIIAGHFFPQGNTTLALVQTLATFAAGFAARPFGALVFGRVGDRVGRKYAFLVTLVIMGGATFVIGLLPGYASIGIFAPMTLLVLRLLQGLALGGEYGGAATYVAEHVPNNKRGYYTAFIQTTATLGLFVSLVVILLVRNAMSTEDWERWGWRIPFLLSAVLVLVSLFIRMRLAESPLFTRMKAQGKTSDAPVAESLGSVSRWQTMLTVLWGAAAGQAVVWYTGQFYALTWLESVGKVDFVHTRTIIAVALAAATPFFIVFGALSDRVGRKKVMMTGNLLAAIFTIPLFALMWRFTPAGGTYNPVMLTVCVFLLVILVTIVYGPIAAFLVESFPARVRYTSVSLPYHVGNGYFGGFLPVIATAVSAAAMANPGGFPVAARYAGLIYPVAVATITFIIGSLLLRETAHVDIHDENHVAVDPRPQPLVFGVLVALTFAALLMADLFLLPTFTPEGQPPYVQYVFRGLVVIVIAASLLPRMLRRR
;
A
#
# COMPACT_ATOMS: atom_id res chain seq x y z
N MET A 1 -33.45 -8.42 10.17
CA MET A 1 -34.04 -7.07 10.24
C MET A 1 -33.28 -6.20 9.26
N THR A 2 -33.93 -5.89 8.14
CA THR A 2 -33.40 -5.11 7.03
C THR A 2 -33.46 -3.64 7.45
N TYR A 3 -32.34 -3.00 7.73
CA TYR A 3 -32.27 -1.55 7.92
C TYR A 3 -32.41 -0.85 6.55
N ALA A 4 -33.64 -0.71 6.07
CA ALA A 4 -33.99 0.31 5.11
C ALA A 4 -34.14 1.61 5.91
N ALA A 5 -33.10 2.43 5.98
CA ALA A 5 -33.22 3.79 6.45
C ALA A 5 -34.16 4.52 5.48
N GLN A 6 -35.24 5.12 5.98
CA GLN A 6 -36.08 6.07 5.25
C GLN A 6 -35.20 7.26 4.86
N TYR A 7 -34.82 7.32 3.60
CA TYR A 7 -34.14 8.48 3.03
C TYR A 7 -35.19 9.41 2.41
N ASP A 8 -35.23 10.64 2.91
CA ASP A 8 -35.99 11.71 2.32
C ASP A 8 -35.44 12.00 0.91
N GLU A 9 -36.26 11.88 -0.13
CA GLU A 9 -35.82 11.96 -1.54
C GLU A 9 -35.26 13.34 -1.94
N HIS A 10 -35.41 14.39 -1.13
CA HIS A 10 -35.07 15.76 -1.47
C HIS A 10 -34.28 16.57 -0.43
N GLY A 11 -33.84 15.96 0.68
CA GLY A 11 -33.07 16.64 1.72
C GLY A 11 -31.54 16.40 1.63
N PRO A 12 -30.71 17.29 2.22
CA PRO A 12 -29.30 16.97 2.41
C PRO A 12 -29.18 15.70 3.26
N LEU A 13 -28.29 14.76 2.86
CA LEU A 13 -28.01 13.56 3.65
C LEU A 13 -27.56 14.01 5.04
N GLY A 14 -28.42 13.86 6.04
CA GLY A 14 -28.05 14.10 7.42
C GLY A 14 -26.92 13.12 7.82
N PRO A 15 -26.03 13.51 8.75
CA PRO A 15 -24.99 12.61 9.24
C PRO A 15 -25.65 11.34 9.80
N ALA A 16 -25.15 10.17 9.38
CA ALA A 16 -25.61 8.90 9.92
C ALA A 16 -25.51 8.91 11.46
N ASP A 17 -26.39 8.19 12.13
CA ASP A 17 -26.34 8.12 13.58
C ASP A 17 -25.00 7.50 14.07
N LYS A 18 -24.59 7.80 15.29
CA LYS A 18 -23.31 7.35 15.85
C LYS A 18 -23.17 5.83 15.87
N LYS A 19 -24.27 5.09 15.97
CA LYS A 19 -24.30 3.62 15.98
C LYS A 19 -24.01 3.08 14.59
N THR A 20 -24.64 3.64 13.57
CA THR A 20 -24.41 3.31 12.16
C THR A 20 -22.96 3.60 11.77
N ILE A 21 -22.45 4.79 12.12
CA ILE A 21 -21.04 5.16 11.86
C ILE A 21 -20.07 4.14 12.47
N ARG A 22 -20.26 3.78 13.76
CA ARG A 22 -19.42 2.79 14.45
C ARG A 22 -19.47 1.42 13.78
N THR A 23 -20.65 0.97 13.39
CA THR A 23 -20.84 -0.33 12.72
C THR A 23 -20.17 -0.34 11.34
N VAL A 24 -20.32 0.70 10.56
CA VAL A 24 -19.69 0.88 9.24
C VAL A 24 -18.16 0.84 9.37
N ILE A 25 -17.60 1.63 10.31
CA ILE A 25 -16.15 1.68 10.53
C ILE A 25 -15.62 0.32 10.99
N ALA A 26 -16.25 -0.30 11.99
CA ALA A 26 -15.81 -1.59 12.54
C ALA A 26 -15.83 -2.68 11.47
N ALA A 27 -16.94 -2.81 10.73
CA ALA A 27 -17.09 -3.82 9.68
C ALA A 27 -16.11 -3.61 8.52
N SER A 28 -15.93 -2.36 8.08
CA SER A 28 -14.95 -2.02 7.05
C SER A 28 -13.53 -2.27 7.54
N ALA A 29 -13.18 -1.80 8.75
CA ALA A 29 -11.84 -1.95 9.29
C ALA A 29 -11.44 -3.42 9.52
N VAL A 30 -12.31 -4.25 10.09
CA VAL A 30 -12.03 -5.69 10.30
C VAL A 30 -11.83 -6.40 8.96
N GLY A 31 -12.70 -6.16 7.98
CA GLY A 31 -12.57 -6.76 6.65
C GLY A 31 -11.25 -6.39 5.98
N THR A 32 -10.93 -5.10 5.93
CA THR A 32 -9.69 -4.59 5.33
C THR A 32 -8.44 -5.05 6.10
N MET A 33 -8.51 -5.18 7.45
CA MET A 33 -7.41 -5.73 8.25
C MET A 33 -7.10 -7.19 7.86
N ILE A 34 -8.11 -8.02 7.63
CA ILE A 34 -7.95 -9.42 7.19
C ILE A 34 -7.27 -9.47 5.82
N GLU A 35 -7.66 -8.62 4.88
CA GLU A 35 -7.03 -8.56 3.55
C GLU A 35 -5.56 -8.12 3.62
N TRP A 36 -5.23 -7.17 4.51
CA TRP A 36 -3.84 -6.79 4.75
C TRP A 36 -3.04 -7.90 5.44
N TYR A 37 -3.65 -8.64 6.37
CA TYR A 37 -3.05 -9.84 6.95
C TYR A 37 -2.65 -10.83 5.84
N ASP A 38 -3.59 -11.19 4.97
CA ASP A 38 -3.37 -12.12 3.86
C ASP A 38 -2.25 -11.66 2.91
N PHE A 39 -2.15 -10.36 2.69
CA PHE A 39 -1.14 -9.83 1.81
C PHE A 39 0.25 -9.78 2.48
N TYR A 40 0.32 -9.44 3.77
CA TYR A 40 1.59 -9.20 4.47
C TYR A 40 2.25 -10.44 5.04
N ILE A 41 1.54 -11.54 5.23
CA ILE A 41 2.15 -12.83 5.64
C ILE A 41 3.33 -13.18 4.74
N PHE A 42 3.17 -13.02 3.44
CA PHE A 42 4.21 -13.34 2.46
C PHE A 42 5.50 -12.54 2.72
N GLY A 43 5.37 -11.22 2.84
CA GLY A 43 6.53 -10.36 3.13
C GLY A 43 7.15 -10.63 4.50
N SER A 44 6.31 -10.94 5.49
CA SER A 44 6.77 -11.28 6.85
C SER A 44 7.51 -12.61 6.93
N LEU A 45 7.29 -13.51 5.98
CA LEU A 45 7.95 -14.81 5.85
C LEU A 45 8.94 -14.87 4.67
N ALA A 46 9.36 -13.71 4.12
CA ALA A 46 10.17 -13.66 2.91
C ALA A 46 11.45 -14.50 2.97
N THR A 47 12.14 -14.54 4.11
CA THR A 47 13.36 -15.33 4.30
C THR A 47 13.09 -16.85 4.23
N ILE A 48 11.96 -17.31 4.78
CA ILE A 48 11.55 -18.71 4.72
C ILE A 48 11.09 -19.09 3.32
N ILE A 49 10.28 -18.23 2.69
CA ILE A 49 9.81 -18.44 1.32
C ILE A 49 10.97 -18.51 0.34
N ALA A 50 12.01 -17.69 0.52
CA ALA A 50 13.22 -17.72 -0.27
C ALA A 50 13.87 -19.10 -0.26
N GLY A 51 13.97 -19.75 0.90
CA GLY A 51 14.55 -21.08 1.06
C GLY A 51 13.70 -22.22 0.46
N HIS A 52 12.36 -22.06 0.39
CA HIS A 52 11.46 -23.12 -0.08
C HIS A 52 11.12 -23.06 -1.57
N PHE A 53 11.03 -21.85 -2.14
CA PHE A 53 10.46 -21.66 -3.48
C PHE A 53 11.47 -21.25 -4.55
N PHE A 54 12.71 -20.95 -4.18
CA PHE A 54 13.73 -20.52 -5.13
C PHE A 54 14.94 -21.46 -5.12
N PRO A 55 15.76 -21.50 -6.20
CA PRO A 55 16.95 -22.34 -6.27
C PRO A 55 17.91 -22.07 -5.12
N GLN A 56 18.45 -23.12 -4.54
CA GLN A 56 19.47 -23.03 -3.49
C GLN A 56 20.85 -22.74 -4.11
N GLY A 57 21.65 -21.91 -3.47
CA GLY A 57 23.01 -21.58 -3.91
C GLY A 57 23.42 -20.14 -3.61
N ASN A 58 22.49 -19.19 -3.70
CA ASN A 58 22.73 -17.78 -3.33
C ASN A 58 21.54 -17.24 -2.53
N THR A 59 21.70 -17.21 -1.21
CA THR A 59 20.64 -16.80 -0.26
C THR A 59 20.19 -15.34 -0.47
N THR A 60 21.13 -14.44 -0.82
CA THR A 60 20.81 -13.05 -1.12
C THR A 60 19.97 -12.93 -2.39
N LEU A 61 20.32 -13.66 -3.45
CA LEU A 61 19.56 -13.68 -4.69
C LEU A 61 18.15 -14.25 -4.47
N ALA A 62 18.03 -15.37 -3.74
CA ALA A 62 16.74 -15.97 -3.42
C ALA A 62 15.84 -15.02 -2.61
N LEU A 63 16.40 -14.27 -1.66
CA LEU A 63 15.66 -13.22 -0.93
C LEU A 63 15.21 -12.08 -1.85
N VAL A 64 16.08 -11.58 -2.73
CA VAL A 64 15.74 -10.54 -3.70
C VAL A 64 14.64 -11.02 -4.63
N GLN A 65 14.70 -12.26 -5.14
CA GLN A 65 13.65 -12.85 -5.99
C GLN A 65 12.33 -12.99 -5.25
N THR A 66 12.35 -13.35 -3.96
CA THR A 66 11.16 -13.42 -3.11
C THR A 66 10.53 -12.03 -2.93
N LEU A 67 11.33 -11.03 -2.60
CA LEU A 67 10.88 -9.64 -2.48
C LEU A 67 10.37 -9.08 -3.81
N ALA A 68 10.96 -9.49 -4.94
CA ALA A 68 10.47 -9.16 -6.27
C ALA A 68 9.09 -9.77 -6.55
N THR A 69 8.89 -11.02 -6.17
CA THR A 69 7.59 -11.70 -6.26
C THR A 69 6.54 -10.99 -5.40
N PHE A 70 6.92 -10.52 -4.21
CA PHE A 70 6.11 -9.65 -3.37
C PHE A 70 5.76 -8.34 -4.08
N ALA A 71 6.76 -7.67 -4.66
CA ALA A 71 6.60 -6.43 -5.40
C ALA A 71 5.72 -6.57 -6.65
N ALA A 72 5.78 -7.71 -7.35
CA ALA A 72 4.92 -7.99 -8.49
C ALA A 72 3.42 -7.96 -8.13
N GLY A 73 3.05 -8.47 -6.94
CA GLY A 73 1.70 -8.31 -6.41
C GLY A 73 1.30 -6.84 -6.28
N PHE A 74 2.20 -5.97 -5.83
CA PHE A 74 1.93 -4.54 -5.78
C PHE A 74 1.82 -3.89 -7.16
N ALA A 75 2.63 -4.32 -8.12
CA ALA A 75 2.58 -3.82 -9.49
C ALA A 75 1.23 -4.12 -10.18
N ALA A 76 0.54 -5.17 -9.79
CA ALA A 76 -0.79 -5.52 -10.31
C ALA A 76 -1.92 -4.63 -9.74
N ARG A 77 -1.73 -3.92 -8.63
CA ARG A 77 -2.76 -3.14 -7.93
C ARG A 77 -3.41 -2.05 -8.79
N PRO A 78 -2.70 -1.22 -9.56
CA PRO A 78 -3.35 -0.22 -10.42
C PRO A 78 -4.30 -0.82 -11.45
N PHE A 79 -3.98 -2.00 -11.98
CA PHE A 79 -4.86 -2.73 -12.89
C PHE A 79 -6.11 -3.24 -12.18
N GLY A 80 -5.95 -3.75 -10.97
CA GLY A 80 -7.06 -4.11 -10.10
C GLY A 80 -7.97 -2.90 -9.80
N ALA A 81 -7.38 -1.73 -9.52
CA ALA A 81 -8.12 -0.48 -9.33
C ALA A 81 -8.98 -0.10 -10.56
N LEU A 82 -8.47 -0.29 -11.78
CA LEU A 82 -9.23 -0.03 -13.01
C LEU A 82 -10.36 -1.05 -13.21
N VAL A 83 -10.10 -2.34 -13.01
CA VAL A 83 -11.08 -3.41 -13.19
C VAL A 83 -12.18 -3.33 -12.14
N PHE A 84 -11.81 -3.38 -10.86
CA PHE A 84 -12.77 -3.42 -9.75
C PHE A 84 -13.34 -2.04 -9.44
N GLY A 85 -12.62 -0.94 -9.74
CA GLY A 85 -13.14 0.41 -9.70
C GLY A 85 -14.32 0.57 -10.64
N ARG A 86 -14.20 0.10 -11.89
CA ARG A 86 -15.32 0.10 -12.84
C ARG A 86 -16.50 -0.75 -12.36
N VAL A 87 -16.24 -1.92 -11.79
CA VAL A 87 -17.30 -2.78 -11.23
C VAL A 87 -17.98 -2.06 -10.06
N GLY A 88 -17.21 -1.45 -9.14
CA GLY A 88 -17.73 -0.72 -7.99
C GLY A 88 -18.55 0.52 -8.35
N ASP A 89 -18.14 1.27 -9.38
CA ASP A 89 -18.85 2.47 -9.84
C ASP A 89 -20.10 2.15 -10.67
N ARG A 90 -20.21 0.96 -11.30
CA ARG A 90 -21.35 0.54 -12.13
C ARG A 90 -22.34 -0.40 -11.43
N VAL A 91 -21.81 -1.44 -10.79
CA VAL A 91 -22.62 -2.54 -10.21
C VAL A 91 -22.95 -2.25 -8.75
N GLY A 92 -21.96 -1.76 -8.00
CA GLY A 92 -22.04 -1.48 -6.58
C GLY A 92 -20.75 -1.84 -5.86
N ARG A 93 -20.44 -1.06 -4.84
CA ARG A 93 -19.19 -1.19 -4.06
C ARG A 93 -19.14 -2.50 -3.28
N LYS A 94 -20.29 -2.93 -2.74
CA LYS A 94 -20.43 -4.19 -2.01
C LYS A 94 -20.05 -5.41 -2.84
N TYR A 95 -20.51 -5.48 -4.08
CA TYR A 95 -20.21 -6.63 -4.97
C TYR A 95 -18.72 -6.71 -5.31
N ALA A 96 -18.10 -5.57 -5.64
CA ALA A 96 -16.66 -5.51 -5.89
C ALA A 96 -15.87 -6.03 -4.69
N PHE A 97 -16.22 -5.63 -3.46
CA PHE A 97 -15.57 -6.10 -2.23
C PHE A 97 -15.68 -7.61 -1.99
N LEU A 98 -16.83 -8.21 -2.31
CA LEU A 98 -17.03 -9.65 -2.11
C LEU A 98 -16.13 -10.46 -3.05
N VAL A 99 -16.03 -10.05 -4.32
CA VAL A 99 -15.20 -10.73 -5.32
C VAL A 99 -13.71 -10.60 -4.99
N THR A 100 -13.25 -9.40 -4.65
CA THR A 100 -11.84 -9.17 -4.30
C THR A 100 -11.42 -9.95 -3.08
N LEU A 101 -12.27 -10.02 -2.05
CA LEU A 101 -12.02 -10.79 -0.84
C LEU A 101 -11.80 -12.28 -1.13
N VAL A 102 -12.68 -12.89 -1.95
CA VAL A 102 -12.56 -14.31 -2.29
C VAL A 102 -11.30 -14.60 -3.10
N ILE A 103 -10.94 -13.71 -4.04
CA ILE A 103 -9.70 -13.85 -4.82
C ILE A 103 -8.48 -13.73 -3.91
N MET A 104 -8.46 -12.72 -3.01
CA MET A 104 -7.34 -12.49 -2.09
C MET A 104 -7.09 -13.70 -1.18
N GLY A 105 -8.09 -14.08 -0.41
CA GLY A 105 -7.94 -15.15 0.56
C GLY A 105 -7.80 -16.53 -0.09
N GLY A 106 -8.47 -16.78 -1.22
CA GLY A 106 -8.28 -18.01 -1.99
C GLY A 106 -6.84 -18.16 -2.48
N ALA A 107 -6.24 -17.09 -3.04
CA ALA A 107 -4.85 -17.10 -3.45
C ALA A 107 -3.90 -17.30 -2.26
N THR A 108 -4.17 -16.65 -1.11
CA THR A 108 -3.37 -16.82 0.12
C THR A 108 -3.43 -18.27 0.61
N PHE A 109 -4.60 -18.85 0.68
CA PHE A 109 -4.78 -20.25 1.09
C PHE A 109 -4.01 -21.22 0.18
N VAL A 110 -4.08 -21.02 -1.15
CA VAL A 110 -3.37 -21.85 -2.12
C VAL A 110 -1.84 -21.74 -1.97
N ILE A 111 -1.30 -20.56 -1.62
CA ILE A 111 0.14 -20.41 -1.29
C ILE A 111 0.53 -21.36 -0.15
N GLY A 112 -0.31 -21.50 0.88
CA GLY A 112 -0.07 -22.41 2.00
C GLY A 112 -0.02 -23.89 1.58
N LEU A 113 -0.68 -24.28 0.49
CA LEU A 113 -0.69 -25.64 -0.04
C LEU A 113 0.39 -25.91 -1.11
N LEU A 114 1.02 -24.86 -1.64
CA LEU A 114 1.90 -24.96 -2.80
C LEU A 114 3.17 -25.79 -2.48
N PRO A 115 3.51 -26.79 -3.30
CA PRO A 115 4.78 -27.52 -3.18
C PRO A 115 5.98 -26.60 -3.45
N GLY A 116 7.09 -26.87 -2.76
CA GLY A 116 8.33 -26.10 -2.92
C GLY A 116 9.13 -26.43 -4.18
N TYR A 117 10.22 -25.68 -4.39
CA TYR A 117 11.12 -25.85 -5.55
C TYR A 117 11.69 -27.26 -5.69
N ALA A 118 12.02 -27.91 -4.57
CA ALA A 118 12.53 -29.28 -4.57
C ALA A 118 11.55 -30.31 -5.15
N SER A 119 10.23 -30.02 -5.13
CA SER A 119 9.19 -30.94 -5.60
C SER A 119 8.77 -30.67 -7.04
N ILE A 120 8.57 -29.41 -7.42
CA ILE A 120 8.00 -29.02 -8.73
C ILE A 120 8.91 -28.07 -9.53
N GLY A 121 10.15 -27.87 -9.10
CA GLY A 121 11.14 -27.05 -9.81
C GLY A 121 10.65 -25.65 -10.10
N ILE A 122 10.87 -25.16 -11.31
CA ILE A 122 10.54 -23.79 -11.75
C ILE A 122 9.03 -23.46 -11.66
N PHE A 123 8.17 -24.46 -11.63
CA PHE A 123 6.71 -24.22 -11.48
C PHE A 123 6.37 -23.66 -10.09
N ALA A 124 7.21 -23.90 -9.05
CA ALA A 124 6.98 -23.35 -7.72
C ALA A 124 7.03 -21.81 -7.71
N PRO A 125 8.10 -21.13 -8.11
CA PRO A 125 8.15 -19.67 -8.15
C PRO A 125 7.19 -19.08 -9.20
N MET A 126 6.93 -19.76 -10.34
CA MET A 126 5.98 -19.28 -11.34
C MET A 126 4.54 -19.25 -10.79
N THR A 127 4.09 -20.33 -10.16
CA THR A 127 2.75 -20.38 -9.54
C THR A 127 2.64 -19.36 -8.41
N LEU A 128 3.69 -19.23 -7.60
CA LEU A 128 3.76 -18.23 -6.55
C LEU A 128 3.60 -16.82 -7.10
N LEU A 129 4.28 -16.49 -8.20
CA LEU A 129 4.14 -15.20 -8.90
C LEU A 129 2.70 -14.96 -9.40
N VAL A 130 2.07 -15.95 -10.03
CA VAL A 130 0.68 -15.84 -10.49
C VAL A 130 -0.28 -15.58 -9.33
N LEU A 131 -0.14 -16.31 -8.22
CA LEU A 131 -0.95 -16.10 -7.02
C LEU A 131 -0.74 -14.69 -6.43
N ARG A 132 0.50 -14.18 -6.43
CA ARG A 132 0.81 -12.81 -5.99
C ARG A 132 0.19 -11.75 -6.91
N LEU A 133 0.20 -11.96 -8.22
CA LEU A 133 -0.48 -11.06 -9.17
C LEU A 133 -2.00 -11.05 -8.93
N LEU A 134 -2.62 -12.20 -8.67
CA LEU A 134 -4.06 -12.29 -8.33
C LEU A 134 -4.38 -11.55 -7.03
N GLN A 135 -3.57 -11.72 -5.98
CA GLN A 135 -3.70 -10.97 -4.73
C GLN A 135 -3.58 -9.46 -4.96
N GLY A 136 -2.61 -9.05 -5.78
CA GLY A 136 -2.41 -7.64 -6.12
C GLY A 136 -3.60 -7.04 -6.87
N LEU A 137 -4.14 -7.75 -7.86
CA LEU A 137 -5.36 -7.34 -8.57
C LEU A 137 -6.53 -7.16 -7.60
N ALA A 138 -6.75 -8.11 -6.70
CA ALA A 138 -7.82 -8.03 -5.70
C ALA A 138 -7.66 -6.81 -4.79
N LEU A 139 -6.48 -6.62 -4.20
CA LEU A 139 -6.19 -5.52 -3.29
C LEU A 139 -6.33 -4.14 -3.96
N GLY A 140 -6.07 -4.06 -5.29
CA GLY A 140 -6.26 -2.84 -6.07
C GLY A 140 -7.71 -2.35 -6.13
N GLY A 141 -8.67 -3.25 -5.95
CA GLY A 141 -10.10 -2.92 -5.95
C GLY A 141 -10.66 -2.45 -4.61
N GLU A 142 -9.93 -2.51 -3.51
CA GLU A 142 -10.53 -2.36 -2.20
C GLU A 142 -10.38 -0.97 -1.56
N TYR A 143 -9.15 -0.48 -1.46
CA TYR A 143 -8.86 0.71 -0.64
C TYR A 143 -9.69 1.94 -1.01
N GLY A 144 -9.79 2.26 -2.30
CA GLY A 144 -10.56 3.42 -2.76
C GLY A 144 -12.03 3.33 -2.36
N GLY A 145 -12.59 2.12 -2.39
CA GLY A 145 -13.95 1.85 -1.94
C GLY A 145 -14.13 2.01 -0.43
N ALA A 146 -13.26 1.41 0.38
CA ALA A 146 -13.34 1.47 1.84
C ALA A 146 -13.17 2.92 2.35
N ALA A 147 -12.17 3.65 1.83
CA ALA A 147 -11.94 5.05 2.17
C ALA A 147 -13.14 5.94 1.79
N THR A 148 -13.65 5.79 0.57
CA THR A 148 -14.81 6.53 0.09
C THR A 148 -16.07 6.19 0.89
N TYR A 149 -16.30 4.88 1.14
CA TYR A 149 -17.47 4.40 1.89
C TYR A 149 -17.52 5.01 3.29
N VAL A 150 -16.41 4.99 4.05
CA VAL A 150 -16.35 5.63 5.37
C VAL A 150 -16.51 7.15 5.27
N ALA A 151 -15.80 7.79 4.35
CA ALA A 151 -15.84 9.25 4.19
C ALA A 151 -17.24 9.81 3.86
N GLU A 152 -18.05 9.04 3.14
CA GLU A 152 -19.43 9.40 2.77
C GLU A 152 -20.45 9.21 3.91
N HIS A 153 -20.09 8.52 4.99
CA HIS A 153 -20.96 8.30 6.15
C HIS A 153 -20.67 9.23 7.33
N VAL A 154 -19.59 10.02 7.27
CA VAL A 154 -19.09 10.79 8.41
C VAL A 154 -19.19 12.30 8.19
N PRO A 155 -19.28 13.09 9.28
CA PRO A 155 -19.35 14.56 9.17
C PRO A 155 -18.08 15.15 8.53
N ASN A 156 -18.24 16.19 7.71
CA ASN A 156 -17.16 16.86 7.00
C ASN A 156 -16.01 17.32 7.93
N ASN A 157 -16.37 17.87 9.10
CA ASN A 157 -15.41 18.43 10.07
C ASN A 157 -14.63 17.39 10.91
N LYS A 158 -14.94 16.09 10.76
CA LYS A 158 -14.28 14.97 11.48
C LYS A 158 -13.87 13.86 10.52
N ARG A 159 -13.76 14.14 9.24
CA ARG A 159 -13.47 13.11 8.23
C ARG A 159 -12.08 12.50 8.43
N GLY A 160 -11.07 13.31 8.76
CA GLY A 160 -9.74 12.81 9.06
C GLY A 160 -9.70 11.87 10.26
N TYR A 161 -10.41 12.21 11.34
CA TYR A 161 -10.55 11.34 12.50
C TYR A 161 -11.15 9.98 12.14
N TYR A 162 -12.28 9.97 11.43
CA TYR A 162 -12.99 8.72 11.13
C TYR A 162 -12.31 7.87 10.04
N THR A 163 -11.77 8.49 8.99
CA THR A 163 -11.07 7.75 7.95
C THR A 163 -9.72 7.21 8.42
N ALA A 164 -9.12 7.79 9.45
CA ALA A 164 -7.89 7.30 10.05
C ALA A 164 -8.05 5.87 10.64
N PHE A 165 -9.25 5.45 11.03
CA PHE A 165 -9.50 4.06 11.44
C PHE A 165 -9.26 3.07 10.29
N ILE A 166 -9.56 3.45 9.04
CA ILE A 166 -9.19 2.62 7.88
C ILE A 166 -7.66 2.56 7.71
N GLN A 167 -6.98 3.65 8.01
CA GLN A 167 -5.52 3.69 7.89
C GLN A 167 -4.81 2.82 8.94
N THR A 168 -5.42 2.57 10.10
CA THR A 168 -4.86 1.61 11.08
C THR A 168 -4.86 0.18 10.57
N THR A 169 -5.74 -0.18 9.61
CA THR A 169 -5.98 -1.56 9.20
C THR A 169 -4.78 -2.21 8.55
N ALA A 170 -4.01 -1.46 7.75
CA ALA A 170 -2.81 -1.98 7.11
C ALA A 170 -1.74 -2.34 8.16
N THR A 171 -1.51 -1.46 9.12
CA THR A 171 -0.56 -1.70 10.23
C THR A 171 -1.05 -2.81 11.15
N LEU A 172 -2.35 -2.85 11.47
CA LEU A 172 -2.94 -3.93 12.26
C LEU A 172 -2.90 -5.28 11.53
N GLY A 173 -3.12 -5.29 10.20
CA GLY A 173 -2.98 -6.51 9.40
C GLY A 173 -1.56 -7.08 9.45
N LEU A 174 -0.55 -6.21 9.33
CA LEU A 174 0.85 -6.61 9.54
C LEU A 174 1.08 -7.09 10.98
N PHE A 175 0.62 -6.36 11.99
CA PHE A 175 0.74 -6.74 13.39
C PHE A 175 0.14 -8.13 13.64
N VAL A 176 -1.10 -8.38 13.22
CA VAL A 176 -1.77 -9.67 13.37
C VAL A 176 -1.01 -10.77 12.65
N SER A 177 -0.47 -10.51 11.45
CA SER A 177 0.34 -11.49 10.73
C SER A 177 1.60 -11.90 11.52
N LEU A 178 2.29 -10.92 12.13
CA LEU A 178 3.46 -11.17 12.97
C LEU A 178 3.09 -11.95 14.24
N VAL A 179 2.00 -11.59 14.90
CA VAL A 179 1.52 -12.29 16.10
C VAL A 179 1.18 -13.75 15.78
N VAL A 180 0.43 -14.00 14.70
CA VAL A 180 0.09 -15.36 14.27
C VAL A 180 1.36 -16.16 13.95
N ILE A 181 2.31 -15.59 13.22
CA ILE A 181 3.60 -16.20 12.92
C ILE A 181 4.34 -16.59 14.21
N LEU A 182 4.43 -15.66 15.17
CA LEU A 182 5.09 -15.88 16.46
C LEU A 182 4.40 -16.96 17.29
N LEU A 183 3.08 -16.95 17.38
CA LEU A 183 2.30 -17.96 18.11
C LEU A 183 2.53 -19.35 17.53
N VAL A 184 2.45 -19.52 16.21
CA VAL A 184 2.67 -20.80 15.55
C VAL A 184 4.13 -21.24 15.72
N ARG A 185 5.08 -20.32 15.51
CA ARG A 185 6.52 -20.61 15.64
C ARG A 185 6.91 -21.07 17.05
N ASN A 186 6.33 -20.46 18.09
CA ASN A 186 6.62 -20.80 19.48
C ASN A 186 5.88 -22.06 19.95
N ALA A 187 4.81 -22.48 19.25
CA ALA A 187 4.03 -23.67 19.59
C ALA A 187 4.64 -24.99 19.05
N MET A 188 5.72 -24.92 18.26
CA MET A 188 6.33 -26.10 17.62
C MET A 188 7.85 -26.04 17.63
N SER A 189 8.48 -27.20 17.33
CA SER A 189 9.93 -27.27 17.18
C SER A 189 10.43 -26.42 16.00
N THR A 190 11.70 -26.02 16.03
CA THR A 190 12.32 -25.29 14.91
C THR A 190 12.26 -26.11 13.62
N GLU A 191 12.52 -27.42 13.73
CA GLU A 191 12.51 -28.35 12.60
C GLU A 191 11.09 -28.44 11.96
N ASP A 192 10.05 -28.62 12.77
CA ASP A 192 8.67 -28.67 12.26
C ASP A 192 8.23 -27.34 11.65
N TRP A 193 8.62 -26.22 12.26
CA TRP A 193 8.36 -24.90 11.72
C TRP A 193 9.00 -24.72 10.33
N GLU A 194 10.27 -25.03 10.17
CA GLU A 194 10.98 -24.91 8.89
C GLU A 194 10.45 -25.90 7.86
N ARG A 195 10.05 -27.11 8.27
CA ARG A 195 9.53 -28.13 7.36
C ARG A 195 8.14 -27.82 6.83
N TRP A 196 7.20 -27.41 7.69
CA TRP A 196 5.80 -27.22 7.30
C TRP A 196 5.04 -26.12 8.07
N GLY A 197 5.43 -25.80 9.31
CA GLY A 197 4.68 -24.92 10.22
C GLY A 197 4.45 -23.51 9.68
N TRP A 198 5.36 -22.99 8.87
CA TRP A 198 5.24 -21.70 8.20
C TRP A 198 4.02 -21.62 7.24
N ARG A 199 3.43 -22.76 6.87
CA ARG A 199 2.22 -22.82 6.03
C ARG A 199 0.95 -22.47 6.81
N ILE A 200 0.92 -22.71 8.12
CA ILE A 200 -0.26 -22.51 8.97
C ILE A 200 -0.81 -21.08 8.87
N PRO A 201 0.00 -20.02 8.97
CA PRO A 201 -0.49 -18.65 8.79
C PRO A 201 -1.23 -18.43 7.46
N PHE A 202 -0.76 -19.05 6.36
CA PHE A 202 -1.46 -18.98 5.06
C PHE A 202 -2.77 -19.77 5.05
N LEU A 203 -2.79 -20.96 5.65
CA LEU A 203 -3.98 -21.81 5.73
C LEU A 203 -5.09 -21.20 6.60
N LEU A 204 -4.71 -20.44 7.64
CA LEU A 204 -5.64 -19.71 8.50
C LEU A 204 -6.46 -18.67 7.71
N SER A 205 -5.95 -18.18 6.59
CA SER A 205 -6.63 -17.26 5.69
C SER A 205 -8.03 -17.76 5.28
N ALA A 206 -8.21 -19.07 5.07
CA ALA A 206 -9.52 -19.63 4.72
C ALA A 206 -10.59 -19.29 5.78
N VAL A 207 -10.24 -19.39 7.08
CA VAL A 207 -11.14 -19.06 8.19
C VAL A 207 -11.40 -17.55 8.23
N LEU A 208 -10.33 -16.74 8.09
CA LEU A 208 -10.44 -15.28 8.14
C LEU A 208 -11.30 -14.73 7.00
N VAL A 209 -11.17 -15.30 5.79
CA VAL A 209 -12.01 -14.96 4.63
C VAL A 209 -13.48 -15.28 4.89
N LEU A 210 -13.81 -16.43 5.46
CA LEU A 210 -15.19 -16.77 5.80
C LEU A 210 -15.78 -15.78 6.81
N VAL A 211 -15.00 -15.37 7.82
CA VAL A 211 -15.41 -14.34 8.80
C VAL A 211 -15.64 -12.99 8.09
N SER A 212 -14.70 -12.57 7.24
CA SER A 212 -14.81 -11.30 6.50
C SER A 212 -16.00 -11.32 5.54
N LEU A 213 -16.23 -12.43 4.83
CA LEU A 213 -17.36 -12.62 3.93
C LEU A 213 -18.69 -12.47 4.69
N PHE A 214 -18.81 -13.13 5.85
CA PHE A 214 -20.00 -13.04 6.70
C PHE A 214 -20.28 -11.60 7.17
N ILE A 215 -19.23 -10.86 7.57
CA ILE A 215 -19.35 -9.45 7.96
C ILE A 215 -19.81 -8.59 6.78
N ARG A 216 -19.17 -8.73 5.60
CA ARG A 216 -19.44 -7.90 4.42
C ARG A 216 -20.80 -8.18 3.78
N MET A 217 -21.31 -9.41 3.84
CA MET A 217 -22.66 -9.71 3.36
C MET A 217 -23.74 -8.92 4.11
N ARG A 218 -23.50 -8.52 5.36
CA ARG A 218 -24.43 -7.74 6.18
C ARG A 218 -24.34 -6.22 5.98
N LEU A 219 -23.32 -5.71 5.29
CA LEU A 219 -23.19 -4.29 4.96
C LEU A 219 -24.24 -3.89 3.91
N ALA A 220 -24.84 -2.72 4.09
CA ALA A 220 -25.66 -2.08 3.06
C ALA A 220 -24.78 -1.39 2.00
N GLU A 221 -25.34 -1.02 0.85
CA GLU A 221 -24.65 -0.20 -0.13
C GLU A 221 -24.53 1.26 0.37
N SER A 222 -23.57 2.03 -0.16
CA SER A 222 -23.35 3.43 0.21
C SER A 222 -24.60 4.29 -0.08
N PRO A 223 -25.05 5.14 0.87
CA PRO A 223 -26.20 6.01 0.69
C PRO A 223 -26.04 6.96 -0.50
N LEU A 224 -24.86 7.57 -0.64
CA LEU A 224 -24.56 8.47 -1.76
C LEU A 224 -24.61 7.73 -3.11
N PHE A 225 -24.05 6.52 -3.19
CA PHE A 225 -24.10 5.70 -4.41
C PHE A 225 -25.55 5.32 -4.76
N THR A 226 -26.34 4.91 -3.77
CA THR A 226 -27.75 4.54 -3.96
C THR A 226 -28.55 5.74 -4.50
N ARG A 227 -28.34 6.94 -3.95
CA ARG A 227 -28.97 8.19 -4.42
C ARG A 227 -28.54 8.53 -5.84
N MET A 228 -27.23 8.51 -6.14
CA MET A 228 -26.70 8.79 -7.48
C MET A 228 -27.27 7.81 -8.52
N LYS A 229 -27.38 6.53 -8.16
CA LYS A 229 -27.96 5.49 -9.03
C LYS A 229 -29.46 5.75 -9.31
N ALA A 230 -30.22 6.11 -8.27
CA ALA A 230 -31.64 6.45 -8.42
C ALA A 230 -31.86 7.71 -9.28
N GLN A 231 -30.94 8.68 -9.25
CA GLN A 231 -30.98 9.91 -10.06
C GLN A 231 -30.37 9.76 -11.46
N GLY A 232 -29.87 8.57 -11.84
CA GLY A 232 -29.19 8.36 -13.13
C GLY A 232 -27.87 9.12 -13.28
N LYS A 233 -27.24 9.53 -12.16
CA LYS A 233 -26.01 10.33 -12.13
C LYS A 233 -24.73 9.51 -12.01
N THR A 234 -24.82 8.18 -12.06
CA THR A 234 -23.63 7.29 -12.10
C THR A 234 -22.91 7.41 -13.44
N SER A 235 -21.59 7.20 -13.44
CA SER A 235 -20.82 7.23 -14.68
C SER A 235 -20.94 5.91 -15.45
N ASP A 236 -21.21 5.98 -16.75
CA ASP A 236 -21.17 4.82 -17.64
C ASP A 236 -19.74 4.42 -18.03
N ALA A 237 -18.80 5.35 -17.96
CA ALA A 237 -17.41 5.17 -18.33
C ALA A 237 -16.45 5.80 -17.31
N PRO A 238 -16.44 5.36 -16.02
CA PRO A 238 -15.70 6.03 -14.95
C PRO A 238 -14.20 6.13 -15.21
N VAL A 239 -13.59 5.13 -15.85
CA VAL A 239 -12.18 5.16 -16.22
C VAL A 239 -11.91 6.24 -17.28
N ALA A 240 -12.71 6.30 -18.34
CA ALA A 240 -12.57 7.31 -19.37
C ALA A 240 -12.85 8.73 -18.83
N GLU A 241 -13.83 8.88 -17.95
CA GLU A 241 -14.07 10.15 -17.25
C GLU A 241 -12.92 10.54 -16.36
N SER A 242 -12.34 9.60 -15.60
CA SER A 242 -11.21 9.87 -14.70
C SER A 242 -9.93 10.26 -15.45
N LEU A 243 -9.71 9.72 -16.66
CA LEU A 243 -8.48 9.88 -17.44
C LEU A 243 -8.65 10.74 -18.71
N GLY A 244 -9.85 11.20 -19.02
CA GLY A 244 -10.23 11.77 -20.33
C GLY A 244 -9.69 13.18 -20.63
N SER A 245 -8.99 13.87 -19.71
CA SER A 245 -8.44 15.21 -19.96
C SER A 245 -7.06 15.41 -19.34
N VAL A 246 -6.29 16.34 -19.92
CA VAL A 246 -4.96 16.73 -19.40
C VAL A 246 -5.06 17.25 -17.97
N SER A 247 -6.10 18.03 -17.65
CA SER A 247 -6.32 18.56 -16.30
C SER A 247 -6.50 17.42 -15.26
N ARG A 248 -7.25 16.37 -15.60
CA ARG A 248 -7.46 15.23 -14.70
C ARG A 248 -6.16 14.44 -14.50
N TRP A 249 -5.37 14.23 -15.55
CA TRP A 249 -4.04 13.66 -15.45
C TRP A 249 -3.11 14.50 -14.58
N GLN A 250 -3.12 15.82 -14.75
CA GLN A 250 -2.36 16.75 -13.90
C GLN A 250 -2.74 16.58 -12.44
N THR A 251 -4.04 16.53 -12.13
CA THR A 251 -4.54 16.30 -10.77
C THR A 251 -4.02 14.96 -10.21
N MET A 252 -4.15 13.88 -10.98
CA MET A 252 -3.68 12.56 -10.55
C MET A 252 -2.18 12.53 -10.30
N LEU A 253 -1.37 13.10 -11.20
CA LEU A 253 0.08 13.15 -11.04
C LEU A 253 0.48 14.07 -9.88
N THR A 254 -0.25 15.17 -9.66
CA THR A 254 -0.01 16.05 -8.51
C THR A 254 -0.31 15.33 -7.19
N VAL A 255 -1.41 14.57 -7.12
CA VAL A 255 -1.76 13.75 -5.94
C VAL A 255 -0.76 12.60 -5.77
N LEU A 256 -0.33 11.96 -6.86
CA LEU A 256 0.68 10.90 -6.83
C LEU A 256 2.00 11.41 -6.23
N TRP A 257 2.59 12.41 -6.83
CA TRP A 257 3.91 12.92 -6.45
C TRP A 257 3.88 13.79 -5.19
N GLY A 258 2.80 14.54 -4.98
CA GLY A 258 2.64 15.46 -3.84
C GLY A 258 2.13 14.79 -2.57
N ALA A 259 1.62 13.56 -2.64
CA ALA A 259 1.08 12.87 -1.47
C ALA A 259 1.37 11.37 -1.46
N ALA A 260 0.88 10.61 -2.48
CA ALA A 260 0.82 9.16 -2.41
C ALA A 260 2.19 8.48 -2.47
N ALA A 261 3.15 9.00 -3.26
CA ALA A 261 4.49 8.42 -3.39
C ALA A 261 5.29 8.53 -2.08
N GLY A 262 5.31 9.73 -1.46
CA GLY A 262 6.02 9.93 -0.19
C GLY A 262 5.38 9.14 0.95
N GLN A 263 4.05 9.15 1.05
CA GLN A 263 3.34 8.33 2.02
C GLN A 263 3.72 6.84 1.89
N ALA A 264 3.78 6.34 0.66
CA ALA A 264 4.10 4.95 0.42
C ALA A 264 5.52 4.60 0.86
N VAL A 265 6.53 5.37 0.43
CA VAL A 265 7.92 5.07 0.83
C VAL A 265 8.14 5.20 2.33
N VAL A 266 7.51 6.17 3.00
CA VAL A 266 7.63 6.32 4.46
C VAL A 266 7.02 5.11 5.17
N TRP A 267 5.84 4.65 4.73
CA TRP A 267 5.15 3.48 5.29
C TRP A 267 5.98 2.20 5.15
N TYR A 268 6.44 1.90 3.92
CA TYR A 268 7.21 0.68 3.65
C TYR A 268 8.60 0.68 4.28
N THR A 269 9.22 1.86 4.43
CA THR A 269 10.51 1.99 5.14
C THR A 269 10.36 1.70 6.62
N GLY A 270 9.38 2.31 7.28
CA GLY A 270 9.22 2.23 8.74
C GLY A 270 8.76 0.87 9.25
N GLN A 271 8.17 0.05 8.39
CA GLN A 271 7.59 -1.23 8.79
C GLN A 271 8.28 -2.41 8.08
N PHE A 272 8.19 -2.51 6.75
CA PHE A 272 8.72 -3.67 6.02
C PHE A 272 10.23 -3.63 5.83
N TYR A 273 10.78 -2.50 5.40
CA TYR A 273 12.22 -2.44 5.22
C TYR A 273 12.96 -2.48 6.56
N ALA A 274 12.40 -1.88 7.62
CA ALA A 274 12.94 -1.98 8.97
C ALA A 274 13.05 -3.45 9.42
N LEU A 275 12.01 -4.28 9.17
CA LEU A 275 12.04 -5.71 9.45
C LEU A 275 13.17 -6.41 8.68
N THR A 276 13.20 -6.25 7.37
CA THR A 276 14.21 -6.87 6.50
C THR A 276 15.62 -6.41 6.86
N TRP A 277 15.79 -5.12 7.16
CA TRP A 277 17.08 -4.54 7.54
C TRP A 277 17.60 -5.08 8.89
N LEU A 278 16.74 -5.21 9.89
CA LEU A 278 17.12 -5.80 11.18
C LEU A 278 17.63 -7.23 11.03
N GLU A 279 17.00 -8.04 10.19
CA GLU A 279 17.45 -9.42 9.93
C GLU A 279 18.71 -9.48 9.05
N SER A 280 18.69 -8.82 7.89
CA SER A 280 19.73 -8.98 6.87
C SER A 280 21.01 -8.21 7.20
N VAL A 281 20.89 -6.97 7.69
CA VAL A 281 21.99 -6.04 7.98
C VAL A 281 22.33 -6.05 9.48
N GLY A 282 21.32 -5.89 10.34
CA GLY A 282 21.48 -5.85 11.79
C GLY A 282 21.80 -7.20 12.43
N LYS A 283 21.55 -8.30 11.73
CA LYS A 283 21.73 -9.69 12.20
C LYS A 283 20.93 -10.03 13.46
N VAL A 284 19.78 -9.37 13.63
CA VAL A 284 18.82 -9.69 14.68
C VAL A 284 18.08 -10.98 14.27
N ASP A 285 17.89 -11.88 15.21
CA ASP A 285 17.23 -13.16 14.91
C ASP A 285 15.74 -12.97 14.54
N PHE A 286 15.18 -14.02 13.93
CA PHE A 286 13.84 -14.05 13.39
C PHE A 286 12.75 -13.68 14.41
N VAL A 287 12.80 -14.27 15.62
CA VAL A 287 11.77 -14.08 16.66
C VAL A 287 11.86 -12.68 17.26
N HIS A 288 13.08 -12.25 17.62
CA HIS A 288 13.30 -10.92 18.18
C HIS A 288 12.94 -9.81 17.19
N THR A 289 13.29 -9.95 15.90
CA THR A 289 12.91 -8.97 14.88
C THR A 289 11.40 -8.79 14.81
N ARG A 290 10.63 -9.87 14.74
CA ARG A 290 9.16 -9.79 14.68
C ARG A 290 8.55 -9.26 15.94
N THR A 291 9.11 -9.61 17.10
CA THR A 291 8.67 -9.08 18.40
C THR A 291 8.89 -7.56 18.47
N ILE A 292 10.08 -7.07 18.10
CA ILE A 292 10.41 -5.64 18.07
C ILE A 292 9.42 -4.89 17.17
N ILE A 293 9.22 -5.38 15.95
CA ILE A 293 8.29 -4.75 15.00
C ILE A 293 6.86 -4.80 15.54
N ALA A 294 6.37 -5.94 16.01
CA ALA A 294 5.00 -6.07 16.52
C ALA A 294 4.71 -5.14 17.69
N VAL A 295 5.62 -5.04 18.68
CA VAL A 295 5.46 -4.14 19.83
C VAL A 295 5.46 -2.68 19.36
N ALA A 296 6.36 -2.30 18.47
CA ALA A 296 6.42 -0.93 17.93
C ALA A 296 5.14 -0.58 17.16
N LEU A 297 4.61 -1.49 16.33
CA LEU A 297 3.35 -1.30 15.59
C LEU A 297 2.17 -1.13 16.53
N ALA A 298 2.04 -1.99 17.55
CA ALA A 298 0.96 -1.91 18.53
C ALA A 298 0.98 -0.56 19.27
N ALA A 299 2.15 -0.12 19.71
CA ALA A 299 2.32 1.15 20.42
C ALA A 299 2.03 2.38 19.53
N ALA A 300 2.41 2.32 18.24
CA ALA A 300 2.26 3.45 17.32
C ALA A 300 0.88 3.53 16.64
N THR A 301 0.13 2.45 16.53
CA THR A 301 -1.17 2.41 15.83
C THR A 301 -2.17 3.49 16.28
N PRO A 302 -2.35 3.81 17.57
CA PRO A 302 -3.26 4.89 17.99
C PRO A 302 -2.94 6.26 17.38
N PHE A 303 -1.69 6.52 17.04
CA PHE A 303 -1.26 7.80 16.49
C PHE A 303 -1.77 8.08 15.07
N PHE A 304 -2.17 7.06 14.29
CA PHE A 304 -2.89 7.29 13.04
C PHE A 304 -4.16 8.11 13.29
N ILE A 305 -4.90 7.76 14.34
CA ILE A 305 -6.14 8.47 14.71
C ILE A 305 -5.83 9.86 15.25
N VAL A 306 -4.77 10.00 16.06
CA VAL A 306 -4.32 11.29 16.59
C VAL A 306 -3.98 12.25 15.44
N PHE A 307 -3.16 11.83 14.48
CA PHE A 307 -2.77 12.70 13.35
C PHE A 307 -3.88 12.87 12.33
N GLY A 308 -4.78 11.88 12.15
CA GLY A 308 -6.01 12.04 11.39
C GLY A 308 -6.90 13.14 11.99
N ALA A 309 -7.14 13.10 13.31
CA ALA A 309 -7.89 14.12 14.03
C ALA A 309 -7.19 15.49 14.05
N LEU A 310 -5.87 15.52 14.19
CA LEU A 310 -5.09 16.75 14.12
C LEU A 310 -5.27 17.42 12.75
N SER A 311 -5.30 16.62 11.68
CA SER A 311 -5.49 17.13 10.32
C SER A 311 -6.87 17.76 10.08
N ASP A 312 -7.90 17.38 10.86
CA ASP A 312 -9.20 18.05 10.83
C ASP A 312 -9.14 19.51 11.34
N ARG A 313 -8.15 19.81 12.20
CA ARG A 313 -7.99 21.12 12.83
C ARG A 313 -6.98 22.02 12.12
N VAL A 314 -5.81 21.46 11.75
CA VAL A 314 -4.69 22.25 11.21
C VAL A 314 -4.58 22.17 9.69
N GLY A 315 -5.29 21.24 9.07
CA GLY A 315 -5.28 20.99 7.63
C GLY A 315 -4.57 19.69 7.23
N ARG A 316 -5.04 19.06 6.15
CA ARG A 316 -4.50 17.80 5.60
C ARG A 316 -3.08 17.99 5.10
N LYS A 317 -2.91 18.99 4.22
CA LYS A 317 -1.64 19.31 3.58
C LYS A 317 -0.54 19.56 4.61
N LYS A 318 -0.80 20.37 5.64
CA LYS A 318 0.22 20.72 6.64
C LYS A 318 0.72 19.48 7.37
N VAL A 319 -0.18 18.61 7.84
CA VAL A 319 0.22 17.40 8.58
C VAL A 319 1.01 16.45 7.67
N MET A 320 0.53 16.15 6.46
CA MET A 320 1.22 15.25 5.54
C MET A 320 2.60 15.76 5.12
N MET A 321 2.72 17.07 4.82
CA MET A 321 4.02 17.64 4.41
C MET A 321 5.01 17.69 5.56
N THR A 322 4.57 18.01 6.79
CA THR A 322 5.43 17.90 7.98
C THR A 322 5.93 16.46 8.16
N GLY A 323 5.07 15.46 8.01
CA GLY A 323 5.48 14.06 8.10
C GLY A 323 6.52 13.65 7.05
N ASN A 324 6.35 14.05 5.78
CA ASN A 324 7.31 13.76 4.73
C ASN A 324 8.67 14.45 4.98
N LEU A 325 8.66 15.71 5.44
CA LEU A 325 9.88 16.44 5.80
C LEU A 325 10.62 15.75 6.95
N LEU A 326 9.91 15.41 8.03
CA LEU A 326 10.49 14.71 9.17
C LEU A 326 11.04 13.33 8.77
N ALA A 327 10.33 12.59 7.91
CA ALA A 327 10.80 11.32 7.38
C ALA A 327 12.09 11.49 6.55
N ALA A 328 12.14 12.49 5.68
CA ALA A 328 13.34 12.80 4.88
C ALA A 328 14.56 13.11 5.77
N ILE A 329 14.36 13.82 6.87
CA ILE A 329 15.45 14.23 7.80
C ILE A 329 15.85 13.06 8.72
N PHE A 330 14.89 12.36 9.31
CA PHE A 330 15.15 11.45 10.44
C PHE A 330 15.31 9.99 10.06
N THR A 331 14.94 9.56 8.85
CA THR A 331 15.05 8.14 8.46
C THR A 331 16.48 7.60 8.60
N ILE A 332 17.47 8.23 7.97
CA ILE A 332 18.88 7.78 8.07
C ILE A 332 19.42 7.88 9.50
N PRO A 333 19.24 8.99 10.25
CA PRO A 333 19.63 9.08 11.65
C PRO A 333 19.03 7.99 12.54
N LEU A 334 17.76 7.64 12.37
CA LEU A 334 17.12 6.57 13.14
C LEU A 334 17.70 5.19 12.82
N PHE A 335 17.96 4.87 11.56
CA PHE A 335 18.66 3.63 11.19
C PHE A 335 20.11 3.61 11.67
N ALA A 336 20.79 4.76 11.70
CA ALA A 336 22.13 4.88 12.28
C ALA A 336 22.13 4.66 13.79
N LEU A 337 21.09 5.13 14.49
CA LEU A 337 20.88 4.85 15.89
C LEU A 337 20.57 3.38 16.13
N MET A 338 19.67 2.78 15.32
CA MET A 338 19.35 1.34 15.38
C MET A 338 20.58 0.48 15.24
N TRP A 339 21.48 0.81 14.30
CA TRP A 339 22.72 0.05 14.08
C TRP A 339 23.52 -0.18 15.36
N ARG A 340 23.63 0.83 16.22
CA ARG A 340 24.38 0.72 17.48
C ARG A 340 23.83 -0.33 18.43
N PHE A 341 22.54 -0.64 18.32
CA PHE A 341 21.83 -1.55 19.20
C PHE A 341 21.55 -2.92 18.55
N THR A 342 22.12 -3.19 17.37
CA THR A 342 22.05 -4.51 16.73
C THR A 342 23.23 -5.38 17.11
N PRO A 343 23.11 -6.73 17.02
CA PRO A 343 24.26 -7.66 17.20
C PRO A 343 25.45 -7.30 16.30
N ALA A 344 25.18 -6.95 15.04
CA ALA A 344 26.22 -6.55 14.08
C ALA A 344 26.88 -5.20 14.43
N GLY A 345 26.19 -4.32 15.18
CA GLY A 345 26.72 -3.04 15.68
C GLY A 345 27.46 -3.11 17.01
N GLY A 346 27.46 -4.30 17.66
CA GLY A 346 28.25 -4.59 18.84
C GLY A 346 27.55 -4.51 20.20
N THR A 347 26.36 -3.90 20.29
CA THR A 347 25.61 -3.79 21.56
C THR A 347 24.15 -4.14 21.33
N TYR A 348 23.78 -5.38 21.55
CA TYR A 348 22.39 -5.79 21.34
C TYR A 348 21.46 -5.25 22.43
N ASN A 349 20.47 -4.42 22.03
CA ASN A 349 19.46 -3.89 22.94
C ASN A 349 18.09 -3.86 22.25
N PRO A 350 17.23 -4.87 22.46
CA PRO A 350 15.93 -4.98 21.80
C PRO A 350 14.96 -3.84 22.20
N VAL A 351 15.07 -3.30 23.41
CA VAL A 351 14.21 -2.19 23.85
C VAL A 351 14.52 -0.93 23.04
N MET A 352 15.80 -0.59 22.88
CA MET A 352 16.21 0.58 22.08
C MET A 352 15.88 0.39 20.60
N LEU A 353 15.99 -0.82 20.07
CA LEU A 353 15.54 -1.13 18.72
C LEU A 353 14.03 -0.92 18.56
N THR A 354 13.24 -1.36 19.56
CA THR A 354 11.78 -1.14 19.57
C THR A 354 11.45 0.35 19.60
N VAL A 355 12.15 1.16 20.41
CA VAL A 355 11.96 2.63 20.43
C VAL A 355 12.30 3.25 19.06
N CYS A 356 13.39 2.85 18.43
CA CYS A 356 13.75 3.38 17.11
C CYS A 356 12.70 3.03 16.04
N VAL A 357 12.23 1.79 16.02
CA VAL A 357 11.16 1.37 15.11
C VAL A 357 9.85 2.09 15.43
N PHE A 358 9.50 2.24 16.70
CA PHE A 358 8.34 3.06 17.11
C PHE A 358 8.41 4.47 16.55
N LEU A 359 9.56 5.14 16.65
CA LEU A 359 9.75 6.49 16.09
C LEU A 359 9.62 6.50 14.56
N LEU A 360 10.15 5.49 13.87
CA LEU A 360 9.93 5.34 12.42
C LEU A 360 8.44 5.21 12.10
N VAL A 361 7.69 4.41 12.86
CA VAL A 361 6.24 4.24 12.65
C VAL A 361 5.46 5.51 13.02
N ILE A 362 5.92 6.32 14.00
CA ILE A 362 5.32 7.64 14.25
C ILE A 362 5.43 8.52 13.01
N LEU A 363 6.57 8.56 12.31
CA LEU A 363 6.70 9.29 11.04
C LEU A 363 5.67 8.80 10.01
N VAL A 364 5.44 7.48 9.94
CA VAL A 364 4.38 6.90 9.10
C VAL A 364 3.01 7.45 9.48
N THR A 365 2.67 7.48 10.78
CA THR A 365 1.33 7.90 11.24
C THR A 365 1.03 9.36 10.91
N ILE A 366 2.05 10.24 10.93
CA ILE A 366 1.90 11.65 10.55
C ILE A 366 1.50 11.79 9.07
N VAL A 367 2.14 11.01 8.19
CA VAL A 367 1.87 11.08 6.74
C VAL A 367 0.58 10.33 6.38
N TYR A 368 0.39 9.15 6.95
CA TYR A 368 -0.65 8.21 6.53
C TYR A 368 -2.00 8.44 7.20
N GLY A 369 -2.04 9.02 8.41
CA GLY A 369 -3.29 9.31 9.12
C GLY A 369 -4.29 10.16 8.31
N PRO A 370 -3.89 11.29 7.71
CA PRO A 370 -4.76 12.16 6.92
C PRO A 370 -5.05 11.69 5.50
N ILE A 371 -4.27 10.75 4.93
CA ILE A 371 -4.23 10.52 3.48
C ILE A 371 -5.58 10.09 2.89
N ALA A 372 -6.37 9.27 3.60
CA ALA A 372 -7.67 8.81 3.10
C ALA A 372 -8.66 9.96 2.95
N ALA A 373 -8.75 10.83 3.96
CA ALA A 373 -9.57 12.04 3.88
C ALA A 373 -9.12 12.92 2.72
N PHE A 374 -7.82 13.22 2.63
CA PHE A 374 -7.24 14.03 1.56
C PHE A 374 -7.57 13.48 0.17
N LEU A 375 -7.39 12.18 -0.06
CA LEU A 375 -7.65 11.55 -1.35
C LEU A 375 -9.13 11.64 -1.74
N VAL A 376 -10.05 11.37 -0.80
CA VAL A 376 -11.49 11.44 -1.06
C VAL A 376 -11.93 12.89 -1.33
N GLU A 377 -11.36 13.85 -0.61
CA GLU A 377 -11.60 15.29 -0.79
C GLU A 377 -11.01 15.85 -2.09
N SER A 378 -10.07 15.13 -2.72
CA SER A 378 -9.39 15.58 -3.94
C SER A 378 -10.17 15.30 -5.24
N PHE A 379 -11.21 14.45 -5.22
CA PHE A 379 -11.89 14.02 -6.44
C PHE A 379 -13.42 14.09 -6.34
N PRO A 380 -14.11 14.42 -7.46
CA PRO A 380 -15.58 14.54 -7.49
C PRO A 380 -16.27 13.19 -7.27
N ALA A 381 -17.45 13.20 -6.63
CA ALA A 381 -18.20 12.01 -6.20
C ALA A 381 -18.45 10.99 -7.31
N ARG A 382 -18.76 11.45 -8.53
CA ARG A 382 -19.15 10.63 -9.68
C ARG A 382 -18.08 9.64 -10.15
N VAL A 383 -16.80 10.00 -10.01
CA VAL A 383 -15.64 9.20 -10.45
C VAL A 383 -14.64 8.97 -9.32
N ARG A 384 -15.06 9.22 -8.10
CA ARG A 384 -14.20 9.25 -6.90
C ARG A 384 -13.50 7.93 -6.65
N TYR A 385 -14.22 6.81 -6.75
CA TYR A 385 -13.64 5.49 -6.49
C TYR A 385 -12.45 5.23 -7.42
N THR A 386 -12.64 5.35 -8.71
CA THR A 386 -11.57 5.16 -9.72
C THR A 386 -10.45 6.18 -9.55
N SER A 387 -10.81 7.46 -9.35
CA SER A 387 -9.82 8.56 -9.27
C SER A 387 -9.00 8.57 -7.99
N VAL A 388 -9.55 8.12 -6.85
CA VAL A 388 -8.82 7.93 -5.59
C VAL A 388 -7.89 6.72 -5.69
N SER A 389 -8.41 5.62 -6.23
CA SER A 389 -7.69 4.35 -6.27
C SER A 389 -6.42 4.42 -7.13
N LEU A 390 -6.46 5.10 -8.28
CA LEU A 390 -5.36 5.07 -9.24
C LEU A 390 -4.05 5.69 -8.68
N PRO A 391 -3.99 6.96 -8.24
CA PRO A 391 -2.75 7.54 -7.70
C PRO A 391 -2.32 6.85 -6.40
N TYR A 392 -3.26 6.39 -5.57
CA TYR A 392 -2.95 5.66 -4.36
C TYR A 392 -2.27 4.32 -4.67
N HIS A 393 -2.82 3.53 -5.60
CA HIS A 393 -2.25 2.21 -5.93
C HIS A 393 -0.97 2.31 -6.77
N VAL A 394 -0.81 3.34 -7.58
CA VAL A 394 0.47 3.63 -8.24
C VAL A 394 1.52 4.02 -7.19
N GLY A 395 1.20 4.90 -6.27
CA GLY A 395 2.08 5.30 -5.17
C GLY A 395 2.51 4.10 -4.32
N ASN A 396 1.53 3.40 -3.73
CA ASN A 396 1.80 2.25 -2.88
C ASN A 396 2.33 1.03 -3.64
N GLY A 397 1.96 0.84 -4.90
CA GLY A 397 2.42 -0.27 -5.72
C GLY A 397 3.87 -0.09 -6.17
N TYR A 398 4.14 0.97 -6.91
CA TYR A 398 5.46 1.15 -7.53
C TYR A 398 6.47 1.81 -6.58
N PHE A 399 6.10 2.85 -5.85
CA PHE A 399 7.05 3.51 -4.94
C PHE A 399 7.21 2.76 -3.62
N GLY A 400 6.12 2.32 -3.02
CA GLY A 400 6.14 1.60 -1.75
C GLY A 400 6.47 0.11 -1.89
N GLY A 401 5.73 -0.62 -2.75
CA GLY A 401 5.85 -2.06 -2.88
C GLY A 401 7.20 -2.55 -3.40
N PHE A 402 7.85 -1.77 -4.27
CA PHE A 402 9.22 -2.06 -4.75
C PHE A 402 10.30 -1.59 -3.78
N LEU A 403 9.98 -0.78 -2.77
CA LEU A 403 10.98 -0.24 -1.84
C LEU A 403 11.81 -1.34 -1.15
N PRO A 404 11.22 -2.40 -0.56
CA PRO A 404 12.02 -3.41 0.11
C PRO A 404 13.02 -4.10 -0.83
N VAL A 405 12.63 -4.37 -2.07
CA VAL A 405 13.53 -4.99 -3.05
C VAL A 405 14.61 -4.01 -3.52
N ILE A 406 14.25 -2.77 -3.85
CA ILE A 406 15.20 -1.72 -4.27
C ILE A 406 16.21 -1.47 -3.15
N ALA A 407 15.73 -1.22 -1.93
CA ALA A 407 16.59 -0.89 -0.81
C ALA A 407 17.51 -2.05 -0.41
N THR A 408 17.02 -3.29 -0.47
CA THR A 408 17.85 -4.49 -0.20
C THR A 408 18.90 -4.69 -1.29
N ALA A 409 18.54 -4.55 -2.57
CA ALA A 409 19.47 -4.69 -3.69
C ALA A 409 20.54 -3.59 -3.66
N VAL A 410 20.17 -2.34 -3.43
CA VAL A 410 21.11 -1.20 -3.32
C VAL A 410 22.05 -1.38 -2.12
N SER A 411 21.55 -1.84 -0.97
CA SER A 411 22.39 -2.13 0.20
C SER A 411 23.36 -3.27 -0.08
N ALA A 412 22.92 -4.35 -0.75
CA ALA A 412 23.78 -5.46 -1.13
C ALA A 412 24.89 -5.03 -2.12
N ALA A 413 24.55 -4.25 -3.14
CA ALA A 413 25.52 -3.71 -4.09
C ALA A 413 26.52 -2.76 -3.41
N ALA A 414 26.08 -1.93 -2.48
CA ALA A 414 26.94 -1.04 -1.70
C ALA A 414 27.88 -1.81 -0.76
N MET A 415 27.43 -2.90 -0.18
CA MET A 415 28.29 -3.77 0.64
C MET A 415 29.35 -4.48 -0.20
N ALA A 416 29.04 -4.82 -1.44
CA ALA A 416 30.00 -5.41 -2.38
C ALA A 416 31.03 -4.38 -2.88
N ASN A 417 30.69 -3.09 -2.97
CA ASN A 417 31.56 -1.98 -3.38
C ASN A 417 31.41 -0.75 -2.47
N PRO A 418 31.97 -0.76 -1.25
CA PRO A 418 31.73 0.28 -0.25
C PRO A 418 32.16 1.71 -0.67
N GLY A 419 33.13 1.86 -1.58
CA GLY A 419 33.62 3.14 -2.05
C GLY A 419 32.71 3.84 -3.08
N GLY A 420 31.73 3.14 -3.63
CA GLY A 420 30.86 3.64 -4.70
C GLY A 420 29.61 4.42 -4.24
N PHE A 421 29.41 4.60 -2.94
CA PHE A 421 28.17 5.20 -2.40
C PHE A 421 28.45 6.39 -1.48
N PRO A 422 27.58 7.44 -1.49
CA PRO A 422 27.77 8.65 -0.69
C PRO A 422 27.51 8.45 0.81
N VAL A 423 26.94 7.32 1.20
CA VAL A 423 26.67 6.93 2.60
C VAL A 423 27.27 5.56 2.88
N ALA A 424 27.47 5.23 4.16
CA ALA A 424 27.92 3.90 4.54
C ALA A 424 26.99 2.83 3.92
N ALA A 425 27.59 1.75 3.37
CA ALA A 425 26.90 0.74 2.56
C ALA A 425 25.62 0.19 3.20
N ARG A 426 25.61 0.04 4.55
CA ARG A 426 24.44 -0.43 5.32
C ARG A 426 23.23 0.50 5.29
N TYR A 427 23.40 1.78 4.89
CA TYR A 427 22.33 2.78 4.77
C TYR A 427 22.03 3.14 3.32
N ALA A 428 22.76 2.60 2.35
CA ALA A 428 22.64 2.98 0.94
C ALA A 428 21.20 2.78 0.41
N GLY A 429 20.51 1.73 0.82
CA GLY A 429 19.12 1.48 0.45
C GLY A 429 18.13 2.56 0.93
N LEU A 430 18.49 3.35 1.94
CA LEU A 430 17.64 4.43 2.46
C LEU A 430 17.68 5.71 1.59
N ILE A 431 18.63 5.82 0.66
CA ILE A 431 18.68 6.95 -0.27
C ILE A 431 17.39 7.06 -1.06
N TYR A 432 16.86 5.92 -1.52
CA TYR A 432 15.63 5.87 -2.31
C TYR A 432 14.41 6.46 -1.55
N PRO A 433 14.00 5.96 -0.38
CA PRO A 433 12.85 6.52 0.33
C PRO A 433 13.05 7.96 0.77
N VAL A 434 14.25 8.37 1.17
CA VAL A 434 14.58 9.76 1.53
C VAL A 434 14.41 10.69 0.33
N ALA A 435 14.90 10.30 -0.85
CA ALA A 435 14.74 11.09 -2.07
C ALA A 435 13.26 11.26 -2.45
N VAL A 436 12.49 10.16 -2.46
CA VAL A 436 11.05 10.22 -2.79
C VAL A 436 10.26 11.05 -1.77
N ALA A 437 10.51 10.89 -0.46
CA ALA A 437 9.86 11.69 0.57
C ALA A 437 10.18 13.19 0.42
N THR A 438 11.44 13.54 0.08
CA THR A 438 11.86 14.90 -0.19
C THR A 438 11.15 15.49 -1.41
N ILE A 439 11.10 14.75 -2.52
CA ILE A 439 10.38 15.15 -3.74
C ILE A 439 8.90 15.37 -3.43
N THR A 440 8.28 14.45 -2.68
CA THR A 440 6.87 14.58 -2.27
C THR A 440 6.64 15.80 -1.39
N PHE A 441 7.53 16.07 -0.43
CA PHE A 441 7.45 17.29 0.39
C PHE A 441 7.50 18.56 -0.46
N ILE A 442 8.42 18.65 -1.41
CA ILE A 442 8.57 19.82 -2.30
C ILE A 442 7.32 19.99 -3.17
N ILE A 443 6.94 18.94 -3.92
CA ILE A 443 5.80 18.99 -4.85
C ILE A 443 4.50 19.24 -4.08
N GLY A 444 4.29 18.53 -2.97
CA GLY A 444 3.09 18.69 -2.14
C GLY A 444 2.99 20.08 -1.53
N SER A 445 4.11 20.64 -1.05
CA SER A 445 4.13 22.00 -0.49
C SER A 445 3.82 23.06 -1.55
N LEU A 446 4.28 22.89 -2.78
CA LEU A 446 4.09 23.86 -3.86
C LEU A 446 2.73 23.73 -4.56
N LEU A 447 2.28 22.50 -4.85
CA LEU A 447 1.17 22.26 -5.79
C LEU A 447 -0.13 21.80 -5.14
N LEU A 448 -0.08 21.11 -3.98
CA LEU A 448 -1.31 20.69 -3.31
C LEU A 448 -2.05 21.86 -2.69
N ARG A 449 -3.37 21.81 -2.75
CA ARG A 449 -4.26 22.70 -2.00
C ARG A 449 -4.72 22.04 -0.72
N GLU A 450 -5.11 22.84 0.26
CA GLU A 450 -5.75 22.34 1.47
C GLU A 450 -7.17 21.86 1.16
N THR A 451 -7.55 20.71 1.71
CA THR A 451 -8.84 20.06 1.44
C THR A 451 -9.73 19.89 2.66
N ALA A 452 -9.27 20.23 3.85
CA ALA A 452 -9.95 19.94 5.13
C ALA A 452 -11.39 20.50 5.25
N HIS A 453 -11.74 21.51 4.45
CA HIS A 453 -13.05 22.17 4.52
C HIS A 453 -13.95 21.89 3.31
N VAL A 454 -13.54 20.94 2.46
CA VAL A 454 -14.25 20.60 1.24
C VAL A 454 -15.53 19.82 1.55
N ASP A 455 -16.66 20.26 0.97
CA ASP A 455 -17.87 19.46 0.95
C ASP A 455 -17.79 18.40 -0.16
N ILE A 456 -17.65 17.14 0.23
CA ILE A 456 -17.55 16.02 -0.72
C ILE A 456 -18.88 15.65 -1.37
N HIS A 457 -20.00 16.22 -0.91
CA HIS A 457 -21.32 16.03 -1.50
C HIS A 457 -21.61 17.03 -2.61
N ASP A 458 -20.78 18.08 -2.77
CA ASP A 458 -20.82 18.98 -3.90
C ASP A 458 -20.29 18.28 -5.16
N GLU A 459 -21.16 18.08 -6.15
CA GLU A 459 -20.85 17.39 -7.41
C GLU A 459 -19.86 18.17 -8.29
N ASN A 460 -19.75 19.49 -8.08
CA ASN A 460 -18.89 20.40 -8.87
C ASN A 460 -17.52 20.64 -8.24
N HIS A 461 -17.25 20.03 -7.09
CA HIS A 461 -16.02 20.27 -6.37
C HIS A 461 -14.79 19.69 -7.07
N VAL A 462 -13.75 20.52 -7.26
CA VAL A 462 -12.42 20.13 -7.77
C VAL A 462 -11.35 20.70 -6.84
N ALA A 463 -10.67 19.85 -6.10
CA ALA A 463 -9.66 20.23 -5.10
C ALA A 463 -8.31 20.68 -5.68
N VAL A 464 -8.08 20.48 -6.98
CA VAL A 464 -6.88 20.94 -7.70
C VAL A 464 -7.32 21.91 -8.79
N ASP A 465 -6.52 22.95 -9.05
CA ASP A 465 -6.85 23.94 -10.09
C ASP A 465 -7.16 23.23 -11.42
N PRO A 466 -8.37 23.38 -11.96
CA PRO A 466 -8.76 22.72 -13.21
C PRO A 466 -8.02 23.30 -14.43
N ARG A 467 -7.30 24.42 -14.28
CA ARG A 467 -6.55 25.03 -15.40
C ARG A 467 -5.33 24.18 -15.74
N PRO A 468 -5.19 23.76 -16.99
CA PRO A 468 -3.98 23.06 -17.43
C PRO A 468 -2.74 23.95 -17.22
N GLN A 469 -1.77 23.44 -16.48
CA GLN A 469 -0.45 24.07 -16.32
C GLN A 469 0.57 23.23 -17.10
N PRO A 470 0.87 23.55 -18.38
CA PRO A 470 1.67 22.68 -19.26
C PRO A 470 3.07 22.38 -18.71
N LEU A 471 3.71 23.36 -18.08
CA LEU A 471 5.04 23.18 -17.48
C LEU A 471 4.97 22.21 -16.30
N VAL A 472 4.02 22.40 -15.37
CA VAL A 472 3.85 21.50 -14.22
C VAL A 472 3.53 20.09 -14.69
N PHE A 473 2.63 19.94 -15.65
CA PHE A 473 2.30 18.64 -16.24
C PHE A 473 3.52 17.99 -16.88
N GLY A 474 4.31 18.74 -17.66
CA GLY A 474 5.55 18.26 -18.28
C GLY A 474 6.57 17.76 -17.25
N VAL A 475 6.77 18.50 -16.17
CA VAL A 475 7.68 18.11 -15.08
C VAL A 475 7.19 16.82 -14.38
N LEU A 476 5.90 16.73 -14.06
CA LEU A 476 5.34 15.56 -13.40
C LEU A 476 5.40 14.30 -14.28
N VAL A 477 5.17 14.45 -15.59
CA VAL A 477 5.34 13.36 -16.58
C VAL A 477 6.81 12.95 -16.67
N ALA A 478 7.74 13.91 -16.75
CA ALA A 478 9.18 13.63 -16.80
C ALA A 478 9.67 12.89 -15.56
N LEU A 479 9.22 13.30 -14.37
CA LEU A 479 9.54 12.60 -13.10
C LEU A 479 8.99 11.17 -13.11
N THR A 480 7.76 10.97 -13.60
CA THR A 480 7.16 9.64 -13.69
C THR A 480 7.95 8.75 -14.65
N PHE A 481 8.32 9.29 -15.81
CA PHE A 481 9.15 8.57 -16.79
C PHE A 481 10.56 8.26 -16.24
N ALA A 482 11.20 9.22 -15.57
CA ALA A 482 12.49 9.00 -14.93
C ALA A 482 12.43 7.91 -13.86
N ALA A 483 11.37 7.89 -13.01
CA ALA A 483 11.18 6.85 -12.00
C ALA A 483 11.01 5.46 -12.63
N LEU A 484 10.24 5.36 -13.73
CA LEU A 484 10.06 4.11 -14.47
C LEU A 484 11.34 3.65 -15.15
N LEU A 485 12.11 4.57 -15.74
CA LEU A 485 13.39 4.28 -16.36
C LEU A 485 14.43 3.82 -15.33
N MET A 486 14.48 4.47 -14.16
CA MET A 486 15.35 4.05 -13.07
C MET A 486 14.98 2.65 -12.57
N ALA A 487 13.69 2.34 -12.45
CA ALA A 487 13.24 0.99 -12.11
C ALA A 487 13.67 -0.04 -13.17
N ASP A 488 13.57 0.27 -14.48
CA ASP A 488 14.03 -0.62 -15.56
C ASP A 488 15.56 -0.83 -15.51
N LEU A 489 16.34 0.23 -15.35
CA LEU A 489 17.80 0.18 -15.36
C LEU A 489 18.39 -0.52 -14.13
N PHE A 490 17.82 -0.33 -12.94
CA PHE A 490 18.38 -0.84 -11.69
C PHE A 490 17.76 -2.16 -11.23
N LEU A 491 16.48 -2.38 -11.51
CA LEU A 491 15.82 -3.61 -11.08
C LEU A 491 16.04 -4.77 -12.06
N LEU A 492 16.03 -4.50 -13.35
CA LEU A 492 16.16 -5.55 -14.37
C LEU A 492 17.49 -6.34 -14.30
N PRO A 493 18.66 -5.68 -14.20
CA PRO A 493 19.93 -6.42 -14.07
C PRO A 493 20.02 -7.25 -12.80
N THR A 494 19.32 -6.81 -11.73
CA THR A 494 19.31 -7.50 -10.44
C THR A 494 18.48 -8.80 -10.50
N PHE A 495 17.50 -8.88 -11.42
CA PHE A 495 16.62 -10.03 -11.57
C PHE A 495 17.06 -11.04 -12.63
N THR A 496 18.04 -10.70 -13.43
CA THR A 496 18.55 -11.58 -14.50
C THR A 496 20.04 -11.80 -14.36
N PRO A 497 20.48 -12.68 -13.46
CA PRO A 497 21.84 -13.20 -13.50
C PRO A 497 22.09 -13.84 -14.87
N GLU A 498 23.32 -13.73 -15.37
CA GLU A 498 23.72 -14.38 -16.61
C GLU A 498 23.33 -15.86 -16.61
N GLY A 499 22.55 -16.29 -17.61
CA GLY A 499 22.08 -17.68 -17.76
C GLY A 499 20.65 -18.00 -17.32
N GLN A 500 19.87 -17.02 -16.82
CA GLN A 500 18.44 -17.24 -16.47
C GLN A 500 17.49 -16.79 -17.60
N PRO A 501 16.32 -17.44 -17.77
CA PRO A 501 15.37 -17.05 -18.81
C PRO A 501 14.79 -15.65 -18.59
N PRO A 502 14.61 -14.85 -19.66
CA PRO A 502 14.30 -13.42 -19.60
C PRO A 502 12.83 -13.07 -19.25
N TYR A 503 12.01 -14.02 -18.76
CA TYR A 503 10.58 -13.82 -18.57
C TYR A 503 10.24 -12.71 -17.54
N VAL A 504 11.05 -12.49 -16.51
CA VAL A 504 10.84 -11.41 -15.53
C VAL A 504 11.03 -10.04 -16.20
N GLN A 505 12.01 -9.93 -17.11
CA GLN A 505 12.22 -8.71 -17.92
C GLN A 505 11.00 -8.43 -18.80
N TYR A 506 10.43 -9.43 -19.45
CA TYR A 506 9.29 -9.24 -20.34
C TYR A 506 8.03 -8.84 -19.57
N VAL A 507 7.77 -9.42 -18.41
CA VAL A 507 6.64 -9.03 -17.55
C VAL A 507 6.81 -7.58 -17.09
N PHE A 508 7.99 -7.21 -16.59
CA PHE A 508 8.25 -5.86 -16.10
C PHE A 508 8.19 -4.81 -17.22
N ARG A 509 8.87 -5.07 -18.36
CA ARG A 509 8.81 -4.18 -19.55
C ARG A 509 7.41 -4.09 -20.12
N GLY A 510 6.65 -5.19 -20.13
CA GLY A 510 5.26 -5.18 -20.51
C GLY A 510 4.41 -4.26 -19.61
N LEU A 511 4.60 -4.30 -18.30
CA LEU A 511 3.94 -3.41 -17.36
C LEU A 511 4.31 -1.94 -17.57
N VAL A 512 5.60 -1.65 -17.79
CA VAL A 512 6.10 -0.29 -18.11
C VAL A 512 5.48 0.22 -19.40
N VAL A 513 5.46 -0.60 -20.47
CA VAL A 513 4.86 -0.26 -21.77
C VAL A 513 3.36 0.02 -21.63
N ILE A 514 2.63 -0.77 -20.83
CA ILE A 514 1.20 -0.56 -20.58
C ILE A 514 0.96 0.77 -19.84
N VAL A 515 1.77 1.11 -18.85
CA VAL A 515 1.68 2.40 -18.13
C VAL A 515 1.95 3.57 -19.07
N ILE A 516 2.98 3.45 -19.93
CA ILE A 516 3.30 4.46 -20.95
C ILE A 516 2.16 4.56 -21.98
N ALA A 517 1.66 3.45 -22.48
CA ALA A 517 0.55 3.42 -23.44
C ALA A 517 -0.72 4.02 -22.84
N ALA A 518 -1.04 3.73 -21.59
CA ALA A 518 -2.16 4.32 -20.87
C ALA A 518 -1.99 5.84 -20.69
N SER A 519 -0.77 6.34 -20.50
CA SER A 519 -0.48 7.78 -20.42
C SER A 519 -0.63 8.51 -21.77
N LEU A 520 -0.45 7.80 -22.89
CA LEU A 520 -0.58 8.33 -24.26
C LEU A 520 -2.00 8.16 -24.85
N LEU A 521 -2.81 7.26 -24.29
CA LEU A 521 -4.16 6.93 -24.76
C LEU A 521 -5.09 8.15 -24.96
N PRO A 522 -5.07 9.19 -24.09
CA PRO A 522 -5.90 10.39 -24.30
C PRO A 522 -5.57 11.19 -25.55
N ARG A 523 -4.31 11.10 -26.06
CA ARG A 523 -3.93 11.75 -27.32
C ARG A 523 -4.38 10.98 -28.56
N MET A 524 -4.47 9.66 -28.45
CA MET A 524 -4.89 8.79 -29.55
C MET A 524 -6.42 8.79 -29.75
N LEU A 525 -7.19 8.90 -28.66
CA LEU A 525 -8.66 8.95 -28.69
C LEU A 525 -9.22 10.29 -29.15
N ARG A 526 -8.42 11.38 -29.19
CA ARG A 526 -8.84 12.70 -29.71
C ARG A 526 -8.65 12.87 -31.22
N ARG A 527 -8.12 11.87 -31.93
CA ARG A 527 -7.97 11.91 -33.40
C ARG A 527 -9.05 11.11 -34.14
N ARG A 528 -10.14 10.78 -33.47
CA ARG A 528 -11.38 10.24 -34.10
C ARG A 528 -12.58 11.08 -33.73
#